data_f4be6ca4426c276f95ab54380efc5ace
#
_entry.id   f4be6ca4426c276f95ab54380efc5ace
#
_cell.length_a   1.000
_cell.length_b   1.000
_cell.length_c   1.000
_cell.angle_alpha   90.00
_cell.angle_beta   90.00
_cell.angle_gamma   90.00
#
_symmetry.space_group_name_H-M   'P 1'
#
loop_
_entity.id
_entity.type
_entity.pdbx_description
1 polymer ?
#
loop_
_entity_poly.entity_id
_entity_poly.type
_entity_poly.pdbx_seq_one_letter_code
_entity_poly.pdbx_strand_id
1 'polypeptide(L)'
;FSYNKFFLSYLRTFKRLELTAIPMAADTGPIGGNLSHEFIILADTGESKIFTDKRIFDLNSDGSKIEKKSLEELRKKYEKFYAVTDEKFNKNDFEKKVPEDYRLTTKGIEVGHIFYFGDKYSKPLKAGVDLPGGKKDFVKMGSYGVGVSRLVGAIIEAKYNEKDEVMKWPLSVAPYEIAIIPLINKNETSNLEKSKNIYNFLKNKNIDAILDDTDENFSSKIKKFNLIGVPYQILLGKKSYGDLIEFVETGKDSQSLSLEQIIKVLTEQKEKIWYLH
;
A
#
# COMPACT_ATOMS: atom_id res chain seq x y z
N PHE A 1 22.71 10.57 -4.15
CA PHE A 1 22.23 10.25 -2.81
C PHE A 1 20.71 10.40 -2.69
N SER A 2 20.12 11.58 -2.96
CA SER A 2 18.69 11.86 -2.82
C SER A 2 17.81 10.87 -3.60
N TYR A 3 18.17 10.56 -4.85
CA TYR A 3 17.46 9.59 -5.67
C TYR A 3 17.32 8.21 -4.97
N ASN A 4 18.42 7.67 -4.43
CA ASN A 4 18.40 6.38 -3.76
C ASN A 4 17.61 6.43 -2.43
N LYS A 5 17.59 7.59 -1.77
CA LYS A 5 16.75 7.82 -0.59
C LYS A 5 15.27 7.77 -0.93
N PHE A 6 14.85 8.42 -2.03
CA PHE A 6 13.47 8.36 -2.50
C PHE A 6 13.09 6.97 -3.03
N PHE A 7 14.00 6.27 -3.69
CA PHE A 7 13.79 4.88 -4.10
C PHE A 7 13.40 4.00 -2.90
N LEU A 8 14.15 4.05 -1.79
CA LEU A 8 13.81 3.34 -0.57
C LEU A 8 12.50 3.86 0.05
N SER A 9 12.30 5.18 0.09
CA SER A 9 11.08 5.77 0.65
C SER A 9 9.82 5.27 -0.06
N TYR A 10 9.86 5.15 -1.39
CA TYR A 10 8.74 4.62 -2.18
C TYR A 10 8.46 3.15 -1.88
N LEU A 11 9.50 2.31 -1.86
CA LEU A 11 9.34 0.90 -1.47
C LEU A 11 8.66 0.77 -0.10
N ARG A 12 9.09 1.58 0.89
CA ARG A 12 8.49 1.60 2.22
C ARG A 12 7.04 2.10 2.21
N THR A 13 6.77 3.17 1.45
CA THR A 13 5.41 3.72 1.33
C THR A 13 4.46 2.68 0.77
N PHE A 14 4.80 2.03 -0.33
CA PHE A 14 3.95 1.02 -0.93
C PHE A 14 3.80 -0.22 -0.04
N LYS A 15 4.87 -0.62 0.66
CA LYS A 15 4.79 -1.72 1.63
C LYS A 15 3.83 -1.41 2.79
N ARG A 16 3.81 -0.16 3.31
CA ARG A 16 2.84 0.28 4.32
C ARG A 16 1.40 0.29 3.81
N LEU A 17 1.22 0.49 2.52
CA LEU A 17 -0.06 0.34 1.82
C LEU A 17 -0.39 -1.12 1.48
N GLU A 18 0.44 -2.06 1.94
CA GLU A 18 0.35 -3.49 1.61
C GLU A 18 0.31 -3.76 0.09
N LEU A 19 0.99 -2.92 -0.68
CA LEU A 19 1.15 -3.05 -2.12
C LEU A 19 2.56 -3.53 -2.46
N THR A 20 2.67 -4.51 -3.36
CA THR A 20 3.93 -4.92 -3.94
C THR A 20 4.19 -4.10 -5.19
N ALA A 21 4.85 -2.95 -5.01
CA ALA A 21 5.24 -2.11 -6.14
C ALA A 21 6.66 -2.45 -6.60
N ILE A 22 6.80 -2.74 -7.89
CA ILE A 22 8.06 -3.11 -8.53
C ILE A 22 8.68 -1.87 -9.17
N PRO A 23 9.94 -1.52 -8.82
CA PRO A 23 10.64 -0.47 -9.52
C PRO A 23 11.08 -0.95 -10.90
N MET A 24 10.44 -0.44 -11.94
CA MET A 24 10.74 -0.70 -13.34
C MET A 24 11.72 0.33 -13.89
N ALA A 25 12.74 -0.08 -14.60
CA ALA A 25 13.54 0.85 -15.38
C ALA A 25 12.70 1.45 -16.49
N ALA A 26 12.45 2.76 -16.42
CA ALA A 26 11.58 3.49 -17.33
C ALA A 26 12.36 4.41 -18.26
N ASP A 27 11.76 4.77 -19.40
CA ASP A 27 12.29 5.84 -20.25
C ASP A 27 12.11 7.19 -19.55
N THR A 28 13.04 8.10 -19.81
CA THR A 28 12.95 9.44 -19.25
C THR A 28 12.10 10.38 -20.12
N GLY A 29 11.70 9.93 -21.31
CA GLY A 29 10.86 10.65 -22.24
C GLY A 29 11.33 12.08 -22.54
N PRO A 30 10.43 13.00 -22.90
CA PRO A 30 10.74 14.41 -23.14
C PRO A 30 11.32 15.13 -21.93
N ILE A 31 10.96 14.69 -20.72
CA ILE A 31 11.51 15.20 -19.46
C ILE A 31 13.02 14.99 -19.42
N GLY A 32 13.49 13.83 -19.90
CA GLY A 32 14.89 13.47 -19.97
C GLY A 32 15.52 13.23 -18.59
N GLY A 33 16.80 13.03 -18.58
CA GLY A 33 17.57 12.69 -17.38
C GLY A 33 18.40 11.44 -17.59
N ASN A 34 19.13 11.03 -16.55
CA ASN A 34 20.08 9.92 -16.65
C ASN A 34 19.57 8.64 -15.98
N LEU A 35 18.53 8.74 -15.15
CA LEU A 35 18.00 7.64 -14.37
C LEU A 35 16.53 7.87 -14.05
N SER A 36 15.73 6.85 -14.27
CA SER A 36 14.28 6.87 -14.03
C SER A 36 13.78 5.49 -13.60
N HIS A 37 12.89 5.47 -12.59
CA HIS A 37 12.15 4.27 -12.20
C HIS A 37 10.69 4.59 -12.01
N GLU A 38 9.84 3.81 -12.65
CA GLU A 38 8.42 3.72 -12.36
C GLU A 38 8.16 2.63 -11.33
N PHE A 39 7.33 2.93 -10.34
CA PHE A 39 6.87 1.94 -9.38
C PHE A 39 5.50 1.43 -9.83
N ILE A 40 5.45 0.16 -10.21
CA ILE A 40 4.25 -0.45 -10.81
C ILE A 40 3.75 -1.59 -9.93
N ILE A 41 2.47 -1.62 -9.67
CA ILE A 41 1.78 -2.77 -9.09
C ILE A 41 1.13 -3.61 -10.20
N LEU A 42 1.11 -4.93 -10.02
CA LEU A 42 0.46 -5.82 -10.97
C LEU A 42 -1.06 -5.68 -10.87
N ALA A 43 -1.70 -5.49 -12.02
CA ALA A 43 -3.15 -5.36 -12.13
C ALA A 43 -3.59 -5.65 -13.56
N ASP A 44 -4.59 -6.50 -13.75
CA ASP A 44 -5.09 -6.87 -15.08
C ASP A 44 -5.76 -5.68 -15.78
N THR A 45 -6.30 -4.73 -15.01
CA THR A 45 -6.88 -3.47 -15.48
C THR A 45 -5.82 -2.38 -15.75
N GLY A 46 -4.55 -2.67 -15.50
CA GLY A 46 -3.46 -1.71 -15.66
C GLY A 46 -3.25 -1.24 -17.09
N GLU A 47 -2.87 0.03 -17.24
CA GLU A 47 -2.56 0.65 -18.52
C GLU A 47 -1.16 0.31 -19.04
N SER A 48 -0.21 0.01 -18.16
CA SER A 48 1.18 -0.24 -18.53
C SER A 48 1.43 -1.73 -18.76
N LYS A 49 1.96 -2.08 -19.95
CA LYS A 49 2.50 -3.41 -20.18
C LYS A 49 3.91 -3.51 -19.62
N ILE A 50 4.17 -4.57 -18.89
CA ILE A 50 5.46 -4.77 -18.21
C ILE A 50 6.07 -6.13 -18.52
N PHE A 51 7.39 -6.17 -18.45
CA PHE A 51 8.23 -7.35 -18.67
C PHE A 51 9.22 -7.46 -17.52
N THR A 52 9.14 -8.54 -16.75
CA THR A 52 9.95 -8.67 -15.55
C THR A 52 10.36 -10.09 -15.27
N ASP A 53 11.45 -10.22 -14.52
CA ASP A 53 11.91 -11.44 -13.90
C ASP A 53 11.13 -11.65 -12.59
N LYS A 54 10.37 -12.74 -12.49
CA LYS A 54 9.54 -13.06 -11.30
C LYS A 54 10.34 -13.08 -9.99
N ARG A 55 11.64 -13.36 -10.03
CA ARG A 55 12.49 -13.40 -8.84
C ARG A 55 12.65 -12.04 -8.14
N ILE A 56 12.29 -10.96 -8.82
CA ILE A 56 12.26 -9.61 -8.21
C ILE A 56 11.26 -9.53 -7.04
N PHE A 57 10.20 -10.36 -7.06
CA PHE A 57 9.19 -10.38 -5.99
C PHE A 57 9.73 -10.97 -4.68
N ASP A 58 10.78 -11.80 -4.76
CA ASP A 58 11.44 -12.40 -3.59
C ASP A 58 12.36 -11.40 -2.88
N LEU A 59 12.59 -10.23 -3.48
CA LEU A 59 13.36 -9.17 -2.87
C LEU A 59 12.59 -8.56 -1.71
N ASN A 60 12.87 -9.07 -0.52
CA ASN A 60 12.35 -8.48 0.69
C ASN A 60 13.05 -7.13 0.94
N SER A 61 12.38 -6.04 0.63
CA SER A 61 12.82 -4.70 0.97
C SER A 61 12.53 -4.41 2.45
N ASP A 62 13.03 -5.30 3.32
CA ASP A 62 13.01 -5.09 4.76
C ASP A 62 13.97 -3.93 5.11
N GLY A 63 13.56 -2.74 4.76
CA GLY A 63 14.33 -1.52 4.91
C GLY A 63 14.59 -1.10 6.36
N SER A 64 14.45 -2.02 7.31
CA SER A 64 14.48 -1.73 8.74
C SER A 64 15.79 -1.15 9.25
N LYS A 65 16.92 -1.31 8.55
CA LYS A 65 18.24 -0.79 8.97
C LYS A 65 19.18 -0.50 7.78
N ILE A 66 18.68 0.24 6.77
CA ILE A 66 19.56 0.59 5.65
C ILE A 66 20.34 1.85 6.02
N GLU A 67 21.63 1.69 6.26
CA GLU A 67 22.56 2.79 6.43
C GLU A 67 22.69 3.62 5.13
N LYS A 68 23.07 4.88 5.27
CA LYS A 68 23.28 5.81 4.16
C LYS A 68 24.17 5.24 3.03
N LYS A 69 25.15 4.42 3.40
CA LYS A 69 26.08 3.75 2.46
C LYS A 69 25.40 2.65 1.64
N SER A 70 24.37 2.00 2.17
CA SER A 70 23.70 0.84 1.56
C SER A 70 22.53 1.21 0.64
N LEU A 71 22.16 2.51 0.53
CA LEU A 71 21.05 2.94 -0.31
C LEU A 71 21.27 2.68 -1.80
N GLU A 72 22.50 2.85 -2.26
CA GLU A 72 22.84 2.57 -3.67
C GLU A 72 22.90 1.07 -3.94
N GLU A 73 23.38 0.29 -2.98
CA GLU A 73 23.41 -1.17 -3.06
C GLU A 73 22.00 -1.76 -3.13
N LEU A 74 21.06 -1.21 -2.35
CA LEU A 74 19.66 -1.59 -2.42
C LEU A 74 19.11 -1.38 -3.83
N ARG A 75 19.28 -0.17 -4.41
CA ARG A 75 18.81 0.11 -5.77
C ARG A 75 19.45 -0.85 -6.78
N LYS A 76 20.77 -1.02 -6.71
CA LYS A 76 21.51 -1.96 -7.59
C LYS A 76 21.05 -3.42 -7.42
N LYS A 77 20.57 -3.81 -6.23
CA LYS A 77 20.00 -5.14 -6.00
C LYS A 77 18.74 -5.35 -6.83
N TYR A 78 17.86 -4.36 -6.91
CA TYR A 78 16.68 -4.40 -7.78
C TYR A 78 17.08 -4.37 -9.27
N GLU A 79 18.00 -3.51 -9.65
CA GLU A 79 18.48 -3.37 -11.03
C GLU A 79 19.21 -4.59 -11.60
N LYS A 80 19.57 -5.58 -10.77
CA LYS A 80 20.09 -6.87 -11.24
C LYS A 80 19.03 -7.72 -11.94
N PHE A 81 17.76 -7.50 -11.64
CA PHE A 81 16.65 -8.17 -12.29
C PHE A 81 16.16 -7.37 -13.47
N TYR A 82 15.81 -8.07 -14.54
CA TYR A 82 15.17 -7.43 -15.67
C TYR A 82 13.75 -7.01 -15.26
N ALA A 83 13.49 -5.73 -15.26
CA ALA A 83 12.18 -5.16 -14.95
C ALA A 83 12.03 -3.84 -15.72
N VAL A 84 11.20 -3.83 -16.75
CA VAL A 84 11.04 -2.69 -17.67
C VAL A 84 9.58 -2.54 -18.09
N THR A 85 9.23 -1.30 -18.45
CA THR A 85 7.98 -0.98 -19.15
C THR A 85 8.13 -1.25 -20.67
N ASP A 86 7.02 -1.21 -21.39
CA ASP A 86 6.95 -1.48 -22.83
C ASP A 86 7.95 -0.62 -23.65
N GLU A 87 8.10 0.62 -23.27
CA GLU A 87 9.01 1.58 -23.93
C GLU A 87 10.50 1.16 -23.93
N LYS A 88 10.92 0.44 -22.88
CA LYS A 88 12.29 -0.08 -22.74
C LYS A 88 12.43 -1.56 -23.03
N PHE A 89 11.37 -2.22 -23.44
CA PHE A 89 11.40 -3.64 -23.69
C PHE A 89 12.29 -3.97 -24.90
N ASN A 90 13.20 -4.92 -24.69
CA ASN A 90 13.98 -5.54 -25.77
C ASN A 90 13.88 -7.05 -25.63
N LYS A 91 13.30 -7.70 -26.62
CA LYS A 91 13.05 -9.14 -26.63
C LYS A 91 14.33 -9.96 -26.46
N ASN A 92 15.38 -9.64 -27.20
CA ASN A 92 16.65 -10.39 -27.15
C ASN A 92 17.31 -10.28 -25.78
N ASP A 93 17.28 -9.09 -25.19
CA ASP A 93 17.79 -8.85 -23.84
C ASP A 93 17.00 -9.59 -22.79
N PHE A 94 15.66 -9.59 -22.90
CA PHE A 94 14.77 -10.29 -21.99
C PHE A 94 15.00 -11.80 -22.01
N GLU A 95 15.04 -12.38 -23.23
CA GLU A 95 15.29 -13.82 -23.41
C GLU A 95 16.69 -14.25 -22.96
N LYS A 96 17.68 -13.39 -23.13
CA LYS A 96 19.06 -13.65 -22.69
C LYS A 96 19.26 -13.55 -21.18
N LYS A 97 18.61 -12.58 -20.53
CA LYS A 97 18.82 -12.24 -19.12
C LYS A 97 17.90 -13.03 -18.18
N VAL A 98 16.70 -13.41 -18.64
CA VAL A 98 15.69 -14.07 -17.83
C VAL A 98 15.42 -15.48 -18.34
N PRO A 99 15.65 -16.51 -17.52
CA PRO A 99 15.26 -17.88 -17.86
C PRO A 99 13.76 -17.97 -18.13
N GLU A 100 13.34 -18.86 -19.01
CA GLU A 100 11.96 -18.96 -19.50
C GLU A 100 10.93 -19.08 -18.36
N ASP A 101 11.20 -19.94 -17.38
CA ASP A 101 10.32 -20.18 -16.23
C ASP A 101 10.11 -18.93 -15.33
N TYR A 102 11.02 -17.96 -15.40
CA TYR A 102 10.97 -16.72 -14.61
C TYR A 102 10.47 -15.52 -15.40
N ARG A 103 10.16 -15.67 -16.70
CA ARG A 103 9.63 -14.58 -17.51
C ARG A 103 8.19 -14.28 -17.14
N LEU A 104 7.89 -13.02 -16.87
CA LEU A 104 6.54 -12.52 -16.65
C LEU A 104 6.28 -11.36 -17.60
N THR A 105 5.21 -11.48 -18.37
CA THR A 105 4.64 -10.40 -19.16
C THR A 105 3.20 -10.21 -18.72
N THR A 106 2.89 -9.03 -18.21
CA THR A 106 1.56 -8.71 -17.67
C THR A 106 1.29 -7.22 -17.76
N LYS A 107 0.20 -6.77 -17.16
CA LYS A 107 -0.15 -5.37 -17.03
C LYS A 107 0.06 -4.89 -15.60
N GLY A 108 0.17 -3.59 -15.44
CA GLY A 108 0.27 -2.96 -14.13
C GLY A 108 -0.17 -1.52 -14.13
N ILE A 109 -0.34 -1.00 -12.93
CA ILE A 109 -0.71 0.39 -12.66
C ILE A 109 0.55 1.12 -12.13
N GLU A 110 0.94 2.20 -12.81
CA GLU A 110 1.99 3.09 -12.32
C GLU A 110 1.50 3.87 -11.11
N VAL A 111 2.09 3.66 -9.94
CA VAL A 111 1.71 4.32 -8.69
C VAL A 111 2.68 5.40 -8.25
N GLY A 112 3.86 5.45 -8.83
CA GLY A 112 4.84 6.47 -8.55
C GLY A 112 5.99 6.46 -9.52
N HIS A 113 6.68 7.61 -9.66
CA HIS A 113 7.78 7.78 -10.58
C HIS A 113 8.87 8.65 -9.96
N ILE A 114 10.11 8.26 -10.14
CA ILE A 114 11.28 9.02 -9.68
C ILE A 114 12.24 9.25 -10.82
N PHE A 115 12.74 10.50 -10.93
CA PHE A 115 13.66 10.93 -11.97
C PHE A 115 14.92 11.56 -11.37
N TYR A 116 16.05 11.37 -12.04
CA TYR A 116 17.25 12.13 -11.81
C TYR A 116 17.64 12.87 -13.09
N PHE A 117 17.57 14.19 -13.06
CA PHE A 117 17.84 15.06 -14.20
C PHE A 117 19.29 15.54 -14.31
N GLY A 118 20.08 15.34 -13.27
CA GLY A 118 21.41 15.95 -13.19
C GLY A 118 21.30 17.49 -13.25
N ASP A 119 22.01 18.10 -14.17
CA ASP A 119 22.01 19.57 -14.37
C ASP A 119 21.26 20.02 -15.64
N LYS A 120 20.47 19.12 -16.25
CA LYS A 120 19.73 19.40 -17.50
C LYS A 120 18.92 20.70 -17.44
N TYR A 121 18.27 20.98 -16.32
CA TYR A 121 17.43 22.18 -16.15
C TYR A 121 18.16 23.32 -15.43
N SER A 122 18.98 23.01 -14.45
CA SER A 122 19.68 24.03 -13.66
C SER A 122 20.72 24.76 -14.47
N LYS A 123 21.39 24.09 -15.42
CA LYS A 123 22.41 24.70 -16.28
C LYS A 123 21.84 25.78 -17.20
N PRO A 124 20.75 25.54 -17.98
CA PRO A 124 20.12 26.60 -18.79
C PRO A 124 19.55 27.75 -17.94
N LEU A 125 19.02 27.42 -16.75
CA LEU A 125 18.48 28.39 -15.80
C LEU A 125 19.57 29.13 -15.01
N LYS A 126 20.85 28.81 -15.24
CA LYS A 126 22.00 29.37 -14.51
C LYS A 126 21.89 29.22 -12.98
N ALA A 127 21.17 28.20 -12.52
CA ALA A 127 21.01 27.88 -11.10
C ALA A 127 22.29 27.22 -10.57
N GLY A 128 23.28 28.02 -10.29
CA GLY A 128 24.58 27.61 -9.75
C GLY A 128 24.67 27.73 -8.25
N VAL A 129 25.57 26.98 -7.65
CA VAL A 129 25.94 27.04 -6.23
C VAL A 129 27.43 27.14 -6.06
N ASP A 130 27.85 27.88 -5.05
CA ASP A 130 29.25 27.94 -4.66
C ASP A 130 29.54 26.77 -3.70
N LEU A 131 30.55 25.98 -4.05
CA LEU A 131 31.03 24.85 -3.28
C LEU A 131 32.24 25.25 -2.41
N PRO A 132 32.54 24.48 -1.37
CA PRO A 132 33.77 24.68 -0.59
C PRO A 132 35.02 24.73 -1.49
N GLY A 133 35.92 25.68 -1.20
CA GLY A 133 37.14 25.93 -2.01
C GLY A 133 36.90 26.78 -3.26
N GLY A 134 35.78 27.53 -3.36
CA GLY A 134 35.51 28.50 -4.43
C GLY A 134 35.12 27.88 -5.77
N LYS A 135 34.82 26.58 -5.78
CA LYS A 135 34.31 25.90 -6.97
C LYS A 135 32.86 26.26 -7.19
N LYS A 136 32.45 26.38 -8.45
CA LYS A 136 31.04 26.54 -8.83
C LYS A 136 30.53 25.28 -9.50
N ASP A 137 29.30 24.86 -9.18
CA ASP A 137 28.61 23.76 -9.87
C ASP A 137 27.13 24.11 -10.02
N PHE A 138 26.45 23.40 -10.90
CA PHE A 138 25.00 23.54 -11.05
C PHE A 138 24.26 22.60 -10.11
N VAL A 139 23.13 23.06 -9.59
CA VAL A 139 22.26 22.25 -8.72
C VAL A 139 21.86 20.97 -9.45
N LYS A 140 22.04 19.81 -8.83
CA LYS A 140 21.53 18.55 -9.37
C LYS A 140 20.07 18.40 -8.99
N MET A 141 19.24 18.15 -9.98
CA MET A 141 17.78 18.14 -9.84
C MET A 141 17.21 16.74 -10.06
N GLY A 142 16.08 16.47 -9.44
CA GLY A 142 15.26 15.28 -9.64
C GLY A 142 13.78 15.62 -9.44
N SER A 143 12.90 14.72 -9.88
CA SER A 143 11.47 14.78 -9.63
C SER A 143 11.00 13.48 -8.98
N TYR A 144 10.07 13.62 -8.07
CA TYR A 144 9.58 12.51 -7.26
C TYR A 144 8.07 12.67 -7.11
N GLY A 145 7.30 11.79 -7.76
CA GLY A 145 5.84 11.87 -7.80
C GLY A 145 5.17 10.56 -7.39
N VAL A 146 4.12 10.67 -6.58
CA VAL A 146 3.23 9.57 -6.22
C VAL A 146 1.82 9.93 -6.65
N GLY A 147 1.14 9.03 -7.34
CA GLY A 147 -0.24 9.21 -7.77
C GLY A 147 -1.23 8.94 -6.63
N VAL A 148 -1.40 9.92 -5.72
CA VAL A 148 -2.20 9.72 -4.49
C VAL A 148 -3.65 9.30 -4.79
N SER A 149 -4.32 9.97 -5.74
CA SER A 149 -5.68 9.58 -6.16
C SER A 149 -5.71 8.23 -6.89
N ARG A 150 -4.68 7.95 -7.70
CA ARG A 150 -4.52 6.66 -8.38
C ARG A 150 -4.33 5.51 -7.40
N LEU A 151 -3.67 5.75 -6.26
CA LEU A 151 -3.47 4.75 -5.22
C LEU A 151 -4.78 4.23 -4.63
N VAL A 152 -5.84 5.04 -4.59
CA VAL A 152 -7.16 4.57 -4.14
C VAL A 152 -7.65 3.42 -5.03
N GLY A 153 -7.67 3.63 -6.34
CA GLY A 153 -8.05 2.58 -7.30
C GLY A 153 -7.10 1.38 -7.28
N ALA A 154 -5.80 1.65 -7.19
CA ALA A 154 -4.76 0.62 -7.14
C ALA A 154 -4.87 -0.29 -5.90
N ILE A 155 -5.22 0.26 -4.75
CA ILE A 155 -5.47 -0.52 -3.52
C ILE A 155 -6.72 -1.36 -3.68
N ILE A 156 -7.81 -0.79 -4.21
CA ILE A 156 -9.06 -1.53 -4.46
C ILE A 156 -8.77 -2.72 -5.38
N GLU A 157 -8.12 -2.49 -6.52
CA GLU A 157 -7.74 -3.53 -7.48
C GLU A 157 -6.91 -4.65 -6.82
N ALA A 158 -5.92 -4.28 -5.99
CA ALA A 158 -5.03 -5.24 -5.35
C ALA A 158 -5.66 -5.99 -4.16
N LYS A 159 -6.73 -5.46 -3.56
CA LYS A 159 -7.32 -5.97 -2.31
C LYS A 159 -8.74 -6.50 -2.45
N TYR A 160 -9.38 -6.29 -3.59
CA TYR A 160 -10.70 -6.87 -3.85
C TYR A 160 -10.59 -8.33 -4.22
N ASN A 161 -11.33 -9.17 -3.53
CA ASN A 161 -11.49 -10.58 -3.84
C ASN A 161 -12.84 -10.78 -4.55
N GLU A 162 -12.81 -10.96 -5.86
CA GLU A 162 -14.00 -11.11 -6.69
C GLU A 162 -14.82 -12.36 -6.31
N LYS A 163 -14.16 -13.47 -5.97
CA LYS A 163 -14.83 -14.72 -5.61
C LYS A 163 -15.70 -14.60 -4.35
N ASP A 164 -15.20 -13.87 -3.37
CA ASP A 164 -15.85 -13.72 -2.07
C ASP A 164 -16.62 -12.39 -1.96
N GLU A 165 -16.53 -11.53 -2.97
CA GLU A 165 -17.11 -10.17 -3.00
C GLU A 165 -16.67 -9.34 -1.78
N VAL A 166 -15.39 -9.43 -1.43
CA VAL A 166 -14.82 -8.79 -0.25
C VAL A 166 -13.69 -7.85 -0.64
N MET A 167 -13.79 -6.61 -0.17
CA MET A 167 -12.71 -5.64 -0.16
C MET A 167 -12.15 -5.53 1.26
N LYS A 168 -10.84 -5.33 1.40
CA LYS A 168 -10.22 -5.03 2.69
C LYS A 168 -9.17 -3.96 2.54
N TRP A 169 -9.43 -2.76 3.06
CA TRP A 169 -8.43 -1.70 3.12
C TRP A 169 -7.25 -2.08 3.99
N PRO A 170 -6.01 -1.75 3.59
CA PRO A 170 -4.89 -1.74 4.52
C PRO A 170 -5.19 -0.86 5.72
N LEU A 171 -4.91 -1.34 6.92
CA LEU A 171 -5.22 -0.60 8.15
C LEU A 171 -4.57 0.79 8.20
N SER A 172 -3.42 0.96 7.51
CA SER A 172 -2.69 2.24 7.41
C SER A 172 -3.47 3.36 6.72
N VAL A 173 -4.48 3.03 5.90
CA VAL A 173 -5.25 3.99 5.08
C VAL A 173 -6.75 3.72 5.10
N ALA A 174 -7.19 2.80 5.95
CA ALA A 174 -8.61 2.53 6.11
C ALA A 174 -9.33 3.77 6.69
N PRO A 175 -10.44 4.22 6.07
CA PRO A 175 -11.19 5.38 6.58
C PRO A 175 -11.80 5.12 7.96
N TYR A 176 -12.09 3.84 8.24
CA TYR A 176 -12.47 3.33 9.55
C TYR A 176 -11.72 2.03 9.80
N GLU A 177 -11.21 1.85 11.02
CA GLU A 177 -10.48 0.65 11.40
C GLU A 177 -11.42 -0.52 11.69
N ILE A 178 -12.59 -0.22 12.25
CA ILE A 178 -13.56 -1.23 12.69
C ILE A 178 -15.00 -0.77 12.50
N ALA A 179 -15.83 -1.67 12.00
CA ALA A 179 -17.28 -1.49 11.93
C ALA A 179 -17.96 -2.19 13.11
N ILE A 180 -18.95 -1.55 13.70
CA ILE A 180 -19.80 -2.12 14.76
C ILE A 180 -21.18 -2.35 14.15
N ILE A 181 -21.58 -3.60 14.08
CA ILE A 181 -22.78 -4.05 13.39
C ILE A 181 -23.71 -4.76 14.39
N PRO A 182 -24.72 -4.05 14.95
CA PRO A 182 -25.72 -4.67 15.79
C PRO A 182 -26.82 -5.35 14.98
N LEU A 183 -27.26 -6.51 15.47
CA LEU A 183 -28.57 -7.05 15.14
C LEU A 183 -29.62 -6.23 15.89
N ILE A 184 -30.38 -5.44 15.16
CA ILE A 184 -31.45 -4.60 15.74
C ILE A 184 -32.79 -5.30 15.52
N ASN A 185 -33.52 -5.56 16.63
CA ASN A 185 -34.88 -6.05 16.62
C ASN A 185 -35.82 -4.96 17.11
N LYS A 186 -37.00 -4.81 16.50
CA LYS A 186 -37.96 -3.77 16.85
C LYS A 186 -38.36 -3.75 18.34
N ASN A 187 -38.26 -4.90 19.01
CA ASN A 187 -38.66 -5.07 20.41
C ASN A 187 -37.47 -5.19 21.38
N GLU A 188 -36.24 -5.08 20.89
CA GLU A 188 -35.02 -5.27 21.70
C GLU A 188 -33.92 -4.30 21.26
N THR A 189 -33.69 -3.29 22.09
CA THR A 189 -32.71 -2.23 21.84
C THR A 189 -31.34 -2.51 22.49
N SER A 190 -31.23 -3.62 23.26
CA SER A 190 -30.03 -3.93 24.05
C SER A 190 -28.73 -3.98 23.22
N ASN A 191 -28.78 -4.57 22.01
CA ASN A 191 -27.64 -4.63 21.13
C ASN A 191 -27.24 -3.24 20.60
N LEU A 192 -28.20 -2.36 20.33
CA LEU A 192 -27.93 -1.01 19.88
C LEU A 192 -27.29 -0.17 21.00
N GLU A 193 -27.77 -0.29 22.23
CA GLU A 193 -27.16 0.40 23.39
C GLU A 193 -25.77 -0.14 23.67
N LYS A 194 -25.55 -1.45 23.63
CA LYS A 194 -24.23 -2.07 23.75
C LYS A 194 -23.30 -1.57 22.67
N SER A 195 -23.77 -1.46 21.42
CA SER A 195 -22.98 -0.92 20.28
C SER A 195 -22.53 0.51 20.51
N LYS A 196 -23.42 1.38 20.98
CA LYS A 196 -23.10 2.79 21.29
C LYS A 196 -22.04 2.88 22.38
N ASN A 197 -22.12 2.04 23.40
CA ASN A 197 -21.13 2.00 24.47
C ASN A 197 -19.77 1.54 23.94
N ILE A 198 -19.72 0.50 23.10
CA ILE A 198 -18.49 0.03 22.44
C ILE A 198 -17.93 1.11 21.54
N TYR A 199 -18.76 1.78 20.72
CA TYR A 199 -18.34 2.87 19.85
C TYR A 199 -17.66 4.00 20.63
N ASN A 200 -18.31 4.47 21.71
CA ASN A 200 -17.76 5.52 22.55
C ASN A 200 -16.44 5.09 23.23
N PHE A 201 -16.37 3.85 23.65
CA PHE A 201 -15.17 3.30 24.25
C PHE A 201 -13.99 3.25 23.26
N LEU A 202 -14.23 2.75 22.04
CA LEU A 202 -13.21 2.70 20.99
C LEU A 202 -12.75 4.12 20.60
N LYS A 203 -13.67 5.05 20.45
CA LYS A 203 -13.37 6.46 20.17
C LYS A 203 -12.48 7.09 21.24
N ASN A 204 -12.74 6.81 22.52
CA ASN A 204 -11.91 7.27 23.65
C ASN A 204 -10.50 6.64 23.65
N LYS A 205 -10.29 5.55 22.90
CA LYS A 205 -8.99 4.89 22.67
C LYS A 205 -8.32 5.31 21.37
N ASN A 206 -8.83 6.34 20.68
CA ASN A 206 -8.37 6.81 19.37
C ASN A 206 -8.37 5.68 18.31
N ILE A 207 -9.43 4.87 18.32
CA ILE A 207 -9.71 3.87 17.29
C ILE A 207 -10.85 4.41 16.43
N ASP A 208 -10.60 4.53 15.13
CA ASP A 208 -11.60 5.02 14.17
C ASP A 208 -12.65 3.94 13.89
N ALA A 209 -13.80 4.08 14.51
CA ALA A 209 -14.90 3.15 14.40
C ALA A 209 -16.09 3.75 13.66
N ILE A 210 -16.84 2.92 12.94
CA ILE A 210 -18.14 3.25 12.36
C ILE A 210 -19.22 2.35 12.97
N LEU A 211 -20.35 2.92 13.38
CA LEU A 211 -21.50 2.21 13.90
C LEU A 211 -22.63 2.20 12.86
N ASP A 212 -23.12 1.02 12.51
CA ASP A 212 -24.33 0.88 11.70
C ASP A 212 -25.56 0.83 12.59
N ASP A 213 -26.20 1.95 12.80
CA ASP A 213 -27.43 2.11 13.59
C ASP A 213 -28.72 2.06 12.75
N THR A 214 -28.61 1.66 11.46
CA THR A 214 -29.78 1.48 10.60
C THR A 214 -30.60 0.26 11.01
N ASP A 215 -31.84 0.18 10.55
CA ASP A 215 -32.73 -0.96 10.76
C ASP A 215 -32.66 -2.01 9.65
N GLU A 216 -31.63 -1.93 8.79
CA GLU A 216 -31.37 -2.91 7.74
C GLU A 216 -31.18 -4.33 8.29
N ASN A 217 -31.39 -5.31 7.42
CA ASN A 217 -31.12 -6.71 7.75
C ASN A 217 -29.66 -6.92 8.13
N PHE A 218 -29.41 -7.68 9.20
CA PHE A 218 -28.07 -7.92 9.74
C PHE A 218 -27.07 -8.46 8.71
N SER A 219 -27.51 -9.43 7.89
CA SER A 219 -26.67 -9.98 6.82
C SER A 219 -26.35 -8.95 5.71
N SER A 220 -27.31 -8.04 5.42
CA SER A 220 -27.09 -6.96 4.47
C SER A 220 -26.07 -5.95 4.98
N LYS A 221 -26.10 -5.62 6.27
CA LYS A 221 -25.08 -4.77 6.89
C LYS A 221 -23.69 -5.38 6.79
N ILE A 222 -23.53 -6.67 7.09
CA ILE A 222 -22.25 -7.38 6.97
C ILE A 222 -21.73 -7.32 5.53
N LYS A 223 -22.57 -7.63 4.54
CA LYS A 223 -22.20 -7.54 3.12
C LYS A 223 -21.78 -6.13 2.71
N LYS A 224 -22.51 -5.11 3.18
CA LYS A 224 -22.17 -3.70 2.95
C LYS A 224 -20.77 -3.37 3.46
N PHE A 225 -20.41 -3.76 4.67
CA PHE A 225 -19.10 -3.49 5.22
C PHE A 225 -17.99 -4.34 4.63
N ASN A 226 -18.27 -5.55 4.14
CA ASN A 226 -17.36 -6.33 3.35
C ASN A 226 -17.03 -5.63 2.02
N LEU A 227 -18.01 -4.99 1.38
CA LEU A 227 -17.82 -4.27 0.12
C LEU A 227 -17.14 -2.90 0.34
N ILE A 228 -17.52 -2.17 1.41
CA ILE A 228 -16.85 -0.92 1.81
C ILE A 228 -15.38 -1.19 2.17
N GLY A 229 -15.09 -2.37 2.71
CA GLY A 229 -13.74 -2.82 2.99
C GLY A 229 -13.19 -2.39 4.35
N VAL A 230 -14.04 -2.17 5.35
CA VAL A 230 -13.57 -1.90 6.71
C VAL A 230 -12.78 -3.12 7.23
N PRO A 231 -11.53 -2.95 7.71
CA PRO A 231 -10.63 -4.07 7.98
C PRO A 231 -11.15 -5.05 9.05
N TYR A 232 -11.85 -4.53 10.05
CA TYR A 232 -12.37 -5.33 11.17
C TYR A 232 -13.84 -5.05 11.43
N GLN A 233 -14.55 -6.04 11.95
CA GLN A 233 -15.96 -5.92 12.27
C GLN A 233 -16.25 -6.50 13.66
N ILE A 234 -17.07 -5.80 14.43
CA ILE A 234 -17.72 -6.28 15.66
C ILE A 234 -19.16 -6.59 15.29
N LEU A 235 -19.55 -7.85 15.44
CA LEU A 235 -20.90 -8.32 15.17
C LEU A 235 -21.63 -8.55 16.50
N LEU A 236 -22.66 -7.76 16.79
CA LEU A 236 -23.50 -7.93 17.98
C LEU A 236 -24.79 -8.64 17.60
N GLY A 237 -24.72 -9.95 17.52
CA GLY A 237 -25.79 -10.85 17.13
C GLY A 237 -25.95 -12.02 18.13
N LYS A 238 -26.52 -13.12 17.64
CA LYS A 238 -26.81 -14.31 18.46
C LYS A 238 -25.57 -15.01 19.02
N LYS A 239 -24.39 -14.81 18.41
CA LYS A 239 -23.12 -15.39 18.86
C LYS A 239 -22.38 -14.53 19.89
N SER A 240 -22.81 -13.31 20.14
CA SER A 240 -22.26 -12.46 21.19
C SER A 240 -22.94 -12.77 22.53
N TYR A 241 -22.19 -13.34 23.46
CA TYR A 241 -22.73 -13.78 24.75
C TYR A 241 -21.87 -13.25 25.90
N GLY A 242 -22.54 -12.63 26.89
CA GLY A 242 -21.84 -12.00 28.02
C GLY A 242 -20.87 -10.92 27.56
N ASP A 243 -19.59 -11.05 27.97
CA ASP A 243 -18.50 -10.13 27.61
C ASP A 243 -17.80 -10.52 26.29
N LEU A 244 -18.17 -11.69 25.72
CA LEU A 244 -17.61 -12.13 24.45
C LEU A 244 -18.37 -11.53 23.27
N ILE A 245 -17.61 -11.02 22.33
CA ILE A 245 -18.07 -10.32 21.14
C ILE A 245 -17.61 -11.11 19.92
N GLU A 246 -18.52 -11.30 18.96
CA GLU A 246 -18.12 -11.85 17.67
C GLU A 246 -17.30 -10.81 16.90
N PHE A 247 -16.02 -11.10 16.71
CA PHE A 247 -15.04 -10.27 16.03
C PHE A 247 -14.61 -10.94 14.72
N VAL A 248 -14.55 -10.15 13.64
CA VAL A 248 -14.20 -10.63 12.31
C VAL A 248 -13.08 -9.73 11.74
N GLU A 249 -12.02 -10.32 11.27
CA GLU A 249 -11.14 -9.69 10.31
C GLU A 249 -11.77 -9.91 8.93
N THR A 250 -12.06 -8.84 8.21
CA THR A 250 -12.79 -8.90 6.93
C THR A 250 -12.14 -9.89 5.96
N GLY A 251 -12.93 -10.83 5.45
CA GLY A 251 -12.47 -11.95 4.62
C GLY A 251 -11.96 -13.17 5.38
N LYS A 252 -12.09 -13.21 6.72
CA LYS A 252 -11.72 -14.35 7.57
C LYS A 252 -12.88 -14.84 8.41
N ASP A 253 -12.70 -16.01 9.02
CA ASP A 253 -13.65 -16.58 9.98
C ASP A 253 -13.78 -15.72 11.24
N SER A 254 -14.97 -15.76 11.86
CA SER A 254 -15.24 -15.04 13.09
C SER A 254 -14.60 -15.69 14.31
N GLN A 255 -14.21 -14.87 15.28
CA GLN A 255 -13.67 -15.27 16.58
C GLN A 255 -14.51 -14.64 17.70
N SER A 256 -14.56 -15.29 18.86
CA SER A 256 -15.20 -14.71 20.05
C SER A 256 -14.12 -14.12 20.97
N LEU A 257 -14.09 -12.80 21.10
CA LEU A 257 -13.08 -12.07 21.86
C LEU A 257 -13.73 -11.10 22.85
N SER A 258 -13.04 -10.79 23.95
CA SER A 258 -13.42 -9.66 24.80
C SER A 258 -13.01 -8.33 24.11
N LEU A 259 -13.63 -7.24 24.54
CA LEU A 259 -13.30 -5.91 24.00
C LEU A 259 -11.82 -5.54 24.21
N GLU A 260 -11.23 -5.94 25.33
CA GLU A 260 -9.80 -5.73 25.61
C GLU A 260 -8.90 -6.51 24.64
N GLN A 261 -9.27 -7.76 24.33
CA GLN A 261 -8.54 -8.57 23.33
C GLN A 261 -8.63 -7.95 21.93
N ILE A 262 -9.80 -7.42 21.55
CA ILE A 262 -9.98 -6.71 20.27
C ILE A 262 -9.05 -5.51 20.20
N ILE A 263 -9.00 -4.68 21.24
CA ILE A 263 -8.10 -3.53 21.28
C ILE A 263 -6.64 -3.94 21.16
N LYS A 264 -6.24 -5.01 21.85
CA LYS A 264 -4.89 -5.55 21.75
C LYS A 264 -4.54 -5.94 20.31
N VAL A 265 -5.44 -6.67 19.63
CA VAL A 265 -5.27 -7.03 18.21
C VAL A 265 -5.07 -5.79 17.34
N LEU A 266 -5.94 -4.79 17.47
CA LEU A 266 -5.85 -3.56 16.67
C LEU A 266 -4.55 -2.80 16.94
N THR A 267 -4.14 -2.69 18.20
CA THR A 267 -2.91 -2.01 18.59
C THR A 267 -1.68 -2.71 18.03
N GLU A 268 -1.59 -4.02 18.18
CA GLU A 268 -0.48 -4.82 17.64
C GLU A 268 -0.37 -4.73 16.11
N GLN A 269 -1.49 -4.67 15.40
CA GLN A 269 -1.48 -4.50 13.95
C GLN A 269 -1.04 -3.10 13.53
N LYS A 270 -1.47 -2.06 14.24
CA LYS A 270 -0.97 -0.68 14.03
C LYS A 270 0.53 -0.59 14.24
N GLU A 271 1.03 -1.15 15.32
CA GLU A 271 2.47 -1.16 15.62
C GLU A 271 3.27 -1.83 14.49
N LYS A 272 2.84 -2.98 13.99
CA LYS A 272 3.51 -3.65 12.86
C LYS A 272 3.64 -2.75 11.62
N ILE A 273 2.63 -1.92 11.33
CA ILE A 273 2.65 -1.01 10.17
C ILE A 273 3.67 0.11 10.37
N TRP A 274 3.76 0.67 11.57
CA TRP A 274 4.62 1.82 11.85
C TRP A 274 6.07 1.43 12.14
N TYR A 275 6.32 0.23 12.69
CA TYR A 275 7.66 -0.29 12.97
C TYR A 275 8.32 -0.99 11.76
N LEU A 276 7.78 -0.86 10.56
CA LEU A 276 8.49 -1.18 9.30
C LEU A 276 9.58 -0.11 9.04
N HIS A 277 10.49 0.03 10.00
CA HIS A 277 11.62 0.97 9.95
C HIS A 277 12.81 0.41 9.18
#